data_0c9dbf7781fe7b5d9d1b7f7cfb3be506
#
_entry.id   0c9dbf7781fe7b5d9d1b7f7cfb3be506
#
_cell.length_a   1.000
_cell.length_b   1.000
_cell.length_c   1.000
_cell.angle_alpha   90.00
_cell.angle_beta   90.00
_cell.angle_gamma   90.00
#
_symmetry.space_group_name_H-M   'P 1'
#
loop_
_entity.id
_entity.type
_entity.pdbx_description
1 polymer ?
#
loop_
_entity_poly.entity_id
_entity_poly.type
_entity_poly.pdbx_seq_one_letter_code
_entity_poly.pdbx_strand_id
1 'polypeptide(L)'
;MATAPVITSITQSTTSGNVTLNFTSSGASTEILSVERMVMHRLSTEWVQVRVVTRGTLTNVIDYTAPTGDIQLAYRIKATNANSSGAVYSAVQYITLTCLDFSSVAKTDETWNPLTMMYATSRSGDRGRQTSLHRFAGRTYPVREQARQYEEKVQVEWYVETYTEVLDFYATMVDNDFWYRDNSGRSFHASTDNINVNDHPVLNGFTCSATLTRIDGGINN
;
A
#
# COMPACT_ATOMS: atom_id res chain seq x y z
N MET A 1 9.84 -20.93 22.06
CA MET A 1 8.86 -19.84 22.07
C MET A 1 9.41 -18.70 21.23
N ALA A 2 8.56 -18.00 20.50
CA ALA A 2 8.98 -16.79 19.82
C ALA A 2 9.31 -15.69 20.84
N THR A 3 10.30 -14.85 20.51
CA THR A 3 10.73 -13.75 21.38
C THR A 3 10.36 -12.42 20.75
N ALA A 4 9.71 -11.54 21.52
CA ALA A 4 9.29 -10.23 21.05
C ALA A 4 10.50 -9.39 20.61
N PRO A 5 10.51 -8.90 19.34
CA PRO A 5 11.51 -7.95 18.90
C PRO A 5 11.33 -6.61 19.60
N VAL A 6 12.41 -5.83 19.69
CA VAL A 6 12.36 -4.45 20.20
C VAL A 6 12.76 -3.51 19.08
N ILE A 7 11.82 -2.71 18.60
CA ILE A 7 12.09 -1.67 17.59
C ILE A 7 12.92 -0.57 18.28
N THR A 8 14.13 -0.31 17.79
CA THR A 8 15.09 0.64 18.36
C THR A 8 15.02 1.99 17.67
N SER A 9 14.70 2.02 16.37
CA SER A 9 14.46 3.27 15.65
C SER A 9 13.61 3.03 14.40
N ILE A 10 12.93 4.08 13.96
CA ILE A 10 12.18 4.13 12.69
C ILE A 10 12.61 5.39 11.97
N THR A 11 12.94 5.26 10.68
CA THR A 11 13.37 6.38 9.84
C THR A 11 12.72 6.31 8.47
N GLN A 12 12.38 7.46 7.90
CA GLN A 12 11.90 7.59 6.51
C GLN A 12 13.06 8.03 5.61
N SER A 13 13.20 7.41 4.47
CA SER A 13 14.05 7.91 3.39
C SER A 13 13.43 9.15 2.76
N THR A 14 14.17 10.24 2.70
CA THR A 14 13.71 11.50 2.08
C THR A 14 13.64 11.44 0.56
N THR A 15 14.27 10.44 -0.06
CA THR A 15 14.28 10.26 -1.52
C THR A 15 13.23 9.27 -1.99
N SER A 16 13.18 8.09 -1.36
CA SER A 16 12.29 6.99 -1.80
C SER A 16 10.99 6.90 -0.99
N GLY A 17 10.89 7.60 0.16
CA GLY A 17 9.75 7.50 1.07
C GLY A 17 9.66 6.17 1.82
N ASN A 18 10.59 5.25 1.62
CA ASN A 18 10.58 3.97 2.31
C ASN A 18 10.86 4.16 3.80
N VAL A 19 10.23 3.33 4.62
CA VAL A 19 10.41 3.39 6.09
C VAL A 19 11.28 2.22 6.54
N THR A 20 12.40 2.53 7.18
CA THR A 20 13.31 1.53 7.75
C THR A 20 13.04 1.38 9.24
N LEU A 21 12.75 0.15 9.68
CA LEU A 21 12.63 -0.21 11.07
C LEU A 21 13.91 -0.94 11.50
N ASN A 22 14.67 -0.35 12.42
CA ASN A 22 15.76 -1.05 13.08
C ASN A 22 15.25 -1.73 14.36
N PHE A 23 15.72 -2.93 14.63
CA PHE A 23 15.24 -3.69 15.78
C PHE A 23 16.35 -4.58 16.35
N THR A 24 16.19 -4.91 17.62
CA THR A 24 16.98 -5.96 18.29
C THR A 24 16.05 -7.09 18.70
N SER A 25 16.60 -8.26 18.77
CA SER A 25 15.83 -9.41 19.25
C SER A 25 16.76 -10.58 19.56
N SER A 26 16.43 -11.31 20.61
CA SER A 26 17.14 -12.50 21.10
C SER A 26 16.50 -13.82 20.67
N GLY A 27 15.49 -13.78 19.80
CA GLY A 27 14.81 -15.00 19.33
C GLY A 27 15.64 -15.86 18.36
N ALA A 28 15.11 -17.01 17.99
CA ALA A 28 15.79 -17.94 17.07
C ALA A 28 15.89 -17.36 15.65
N SER A 29 16.96 -17.70 14.93
CA SER A 29 17.18 -17.26 13.54
C SER A 29 16.11 -17.77 12.56
N THR A 30 15.38 -18.81 12.90
CA THR A 30 14.29 -19.40 12.11
C THR A 30 12.92 -18.79 12.35
N GLU A 31 12.82 -17.79 13.24
CA GLU A 31 11.56 -17.07 13.46
C GLU A 31 11.16 -16.28 12.21
N ILE A 32 9.87 -16.28 11.93
CA ILE A 32 9.26 -15.44 10.89
C ILE A 32 8.86 -14.12 11.53
N LEU A 33 9.34 -13.04 10.96
CA LEU A 33 8.99 -11.68 11.35
C LEU A 33 8.02 -11.10 10.33
N SER A 34 6.88 -10.64 10.82
CA SER A 34 5.88 -9.92 10.04
C SER A 34 5.84 -8.47 10.51
N VAL A 35 6.19 -7.54 9.63
CA VAL A 35 6.04 -6.11 9.88
C VAL A 35 4.61 -5.71 9.59
N GLU A 36 3.96 -5.18 10.59
CA GLU A 36 2.59 -4.70 10.50
C GLU A 36 2.56 -3.18 10.66
N ARG A 37 1.83 -2.51 9.78
CA ARG A 37 1.62 -1.08 9.76
C ARG A 37 0.15 -0.74 9.96
N MET A 38 -0.12 0.32 10.69
CA MET A 38 -1.43 0.95 10.78
C MET A 38 -1.31 2.43 10.42
N VAL A 39 -2.17 2.90 9.54
CA VAL A 39 -2.29 4.33 9.24
C VAL A 39 -3.13 4.95 10.35
N MET A 40 -2.58 5.95 11.05
CA MET A 40 -3.24 6.64 12.15
C MET A 40 -4.28 7.62 11.63
N HIS A 41 -5.38 7.08 11.15
CA HIS A 41 -6.51 7.84 10.65
C HIS A 41 -7.75 7.56 11.52
N ARG A 42 -8.60 8.56 11.70
CA ARG A 42 -9.81 8.44 12.55
C ARG A 42 -10.72 7.26 12.21
N LEU A 43 -10.62 6.70 11.02
CA LEU A 43 -11.49 5.63 10.52
C LEU A 43 -10.78 4.30 10.31
N SER A 44 -9.47 4.20 10.52
CA SER A 44 -8.72 2.96 10.34
C SER A 44 -8.08 2.53 11.66
N THR A 45 -8.41 1.32 12.06
CA THR A 45 -7.79 0.63 13.22
C THR A 45 -7.17 -0.70 12.79
N GLU A 46 -7.02 -0.92 11.48
CA GLU A 46 -6.56 -2.18 10.93
C GLU A 46 -5.04 -2.20 10.80
N TRP A 47 -4.45 -3.25 11.32
CA TRP A 47 -3.06 -3.58 11.09
C TRP A 47 -2.93 -4.30 9.74
N VAL A 48 -2.16 -3.71 8.84
CA VAL A 48 -1.85 -4.28 7.52
C VAL A 48 -0.44 -4.86 7.57
N GLN A 49 -0.31 -6.12 7.19
CA GLN A 49 0.98 -6.76 7.02
C GLN A 49 1.64 -6.19 5.76
N VAL A 50 2.80 -5.57 5.92
CA VAL A 50 3.51 -4.90 4.81
C VAL A 50 4.78 -5.64 4.38
N ARG A 51 5.29 -6.52 5.23
CA ARG A 51 6.46 -7.35 4.90
C ARG A 51 6.54 -8.58 5.80
N VAL A 52 7.01 -9.68 5.20
CA VAL A 52 7.35 -10.91 5.91
C VAL A 52 8.78 -11.27 5.59
N VAL A 53 9.55 -11.59 6.59
CA VAL A 53 10.95 -12.02 6.44
C VAL A 53 11.28 -13.12 7.45
N THR A 54 12.17 -14.03 7.08
CA THR A 54 12.79 -14.90 8.05
C THR A 54 13.86 -14.11 8.80
N ARG A 55 13.86 -14.21 10.11
CA ARG A 55 14.71 -13.39 10.96
C ARG A 55 16.19 -13.50 10.61
N GLY A 56 16.77 -14.71 10.56
CA GLY A 56 18.20 -14.90 10.31
C GLY A 56 19.05 -14.00 11.22
N THR A 57 19.94 -13.20 10.61
CA THR A 57 20.77 -12.18 11.26
C THR A 57 20.27 -10.76 11.06
N LEU A 58 19.00 -10.59 10.64
CA LEU A 58 18.46 -9.28 10.33
C LEU A 58 18.36 -8.40 11.57
N THR A 59 18.79 -7.16 11.42
CA THR A 59 18.69 -6.08 12.42
C THR A 59 17.78 -4.93 11.93
N ASN A 60 17.36 -4.98 10.68
CA ASN A 60 16.42 -4.01 10.11
C ASN A 60 15.48 -4.66 9.10
N VAL A 61 14.36 -4.01 8.87
CA VAL A 61 13.39 -4.32 7.81
C VAL A 61 12.91 -3.03 7.18
N ILE A 62 12.72 -3.04 5.86
CA ILE A 62 12.27 -1.88 5.10
C ILE A 62 10.84 -2.08 4.64
N ASP A 63 9.96 -1.14 4.96
CA ASP A 63 8.65 -1.01 4.36
C ASP A 63 8.74 -0.15 3.10
N TYR A 64 8.68 -0.79 1.94
CA TYR A 64 8.70 -0.14 0.62
C TYR A 64 7.32 0.38 0.21
N THR A 65 6.28 0.07 0.98
CA THR A 65 4.89 0.37 0.65
C THR A 65 4.33 1.53 1.47
N ALA A 66 5.15 2.16 2.32
CA ALA A 66 4.73 3.31 3.11
C ALA A 66 4.22 4.44 2.20
N PRO A 67 3.09 5.12 2.53
CA PRO A 67 2.63 6.28 1.78
C PRO A 67 3.69 7.39 1.80
N THR A 68 3.59 8.31 0.85
CA THR A 68 4.56 9.42 0.72
C THR A 68 4.01 10.75 1.25
N GLY A 69 2.83 10.74 1.87
CA GLY A 69 2.16 11.93 2.43
C GLY A 69 2.60 12.28 3.86
N ASP A 70 2.16 13.45 4.31
CA ASP A 70 2.28 13.88 5.71
C ASP A 70 1.24 13.14 6.55
N ILE A 71 1.62 11.99 7.06
CA ILE A 71 0.71 11.10 7.81
C ILE A 71 1.46 10.40 8.94
N GLN A 72 0.77 10.16 10.04
CA GLN A 72 1.31 9.36 11.14
C GLN A 72 1.04 7.87 10.91
N LEU A 73 2.08 7.07 11.05
CA LEU A 73 2.03 5.63 10.98
C LEU A 73 2.40 5.02 12.33
N ALA A 74 1.76 3.91 12.64
CA ALA A 74 2.13 3.03 13.74
C ALA A 74 2.71 1.73 13.17
N TYR A 75 3.78 1.24 13.76
CA TYR A 75 4.44 -0.01 13.39
C TYR A 75 4.58 -0.94 14.58
N ARG A 76 4.46 -2.22 14.31
CA ARG A 76 4.85 -3.29 15.21
C ARG A 76 5.45 -4.45 14.41
N ILE A 77 6.26 -5.26 15.06
CA ILE A 77 6.81 -6.48 14.49
C ILE A 77 6.19 -7.66 15.25
N LYS A 78 5.55 -8.54 14.51
CA LYS A 78 5.03 -9.82 14.99
C LYS A 78 6.09 -10.89 14.74
N ALA A 79 6.49 -11.62 15.77
CA ALA A 79 7.37 -12.77 15.64
C ALA A 79 6.58 -14.05 15.86
N THR A 80 6.75 -15.02 14.95
CA THR A 80 6.15 -16.34 15.02
C THR A 80 7.24 -17.40 14.84
N ASN A 81 7.05 -18.54 15.49
CA ASN A 81 7.92 -19.70 15.29
C ASN A 81 7.10 -20.79 14.62
N ALA A 82 7.63 -21.45 13.60
CA ALA A 82 6.97 -22.54 12.87
C ALA A 82 6.43 -23.66 13.78
N ASN A 83 7.04 -23.84 14.94
CA ASN A 83 6.71 -24.90 15.89
C ASN A 83 5.90 -24.44 17.11
N SER A 84 5.44 -23.19 17.16
CA SER A 84 4.69 -22.66 18.31
C SER A 84 3.39 -21.99 17.87
N SER A 85 2.31 -22.27 18.59
CA SER A 85 0.99 -21.69 18.34
C SER A 85 0.84 -20.22 18.79
N GLY A 86 1.89 -19.57 19.28
CA GLY A 86 1.84 -18.22 19.84
C GLY A 86 2.66 -17.21 19.03
N ALA A 87 2.01 -16.12 18.62
CA ALA A 87 2.67 -14.94 18.11
C ALA A 87 3.00 -14.00 19.27
N VAL A 88 4.17 -13.34 19.22
CA VAL A 88 4.55 -12.27 20.12
C VAL A 88 4.80 -10.98 19.33
N TYR A 89 4.51 -9.84 19.94
CA TYR A 89 4.56 -8.55 19.27
C TYR A 89 5.57 -7.64 19.96
N SER A 90 6.26 -6.82 19.18
CA SER A 90 6.99 -5.68 19.72
C SER A 90 6.05 -4.65 20.34
N ALA A 91 6.58 -3.75 21.14
CA ALA A 91 5.87 -2.51 21.45
C ALA A 91 5.59 -1.74 20.15
N VAL A 92 4.45 -1.02 20.13
CA VAL A 92 4.09 -0.15 19.00
C VAL A 92 4.97 1.08 19.00
N GLN A 93 5.50 1.40 17.82
CA GLN A 93 6.28 2.61 17.59
C GLN A 93 5.61 3.47 16.54
N TYR A 94 5.76 4.78 16.65
CA TYR A 94 5.10 5.76 15.79
C TYR A 94 6.13 6.56 15.00
N ILE A 95 5.77 6.92 13.77
CA ILE A 95 6.51 7.88 12.96
C ILE A 95 5.52 8.81 12.25
N THR A 96 5.82 10.10 12.22
CA THR A 96 5.15 11.04 11.34
C THR A 96 6.02 11.21 10.10
N LEU A 97 5.45 10.87 8.93
CA LEU A 97 6.15 10.96 7.66
C LEU A 97 6.23 12.42 7.21
N THR A 98 7.31 12.74 6.51
CA THR A 98 7.41 13.99 5.75
C THR A 98 6.82 13.77 4.37
N CYS A 99 6.01 14.73 3.90
CA CYS A 99 5.42 14.67 2.56
C CYS A 99 6.51 14.70 1.48
N LEU A 100 6.44 13.73 0.56
CA LEU A 100 7.24 13.68 -0.65
C LEU A 100 6.30 13.80 -1.85
N ASP A 101 6.67 14.63 -2.81
CA ASP A 101 5.78 14.98 -3.92
C ASP A 101 5.85 13.99 -5.08
N PHE A 102 5.53 12.74 -4.80
CA PHE A 102 5.38 11.72 -5.83
C PHE A 102 4.34 10.64 -5.49
N SER A 103 3.85 9.97 -6.52
CA SER A 103 3.09 8.72 -6.43
C SER A 103 3.88 7.62 -7.10
N SER A 104 3.71 6.39 -6.68
CA SER A 104 4.38 5.25 -7.30
C SER A 104 3.56 3.98 -7.27
N VAL A 105 3.88 3.10 -8.21
CA VAL A 105 3.34 1.73 -8.28
C VAL A 105 4.49 0.74 -8.30
N ALA A 106 4.28 -0.44 -7.74
CA ALA A 106 5.26 -1.52 -7.76
C ALA A 106 4.55 -2.86 -7.84
N LYS A 107 5.13 -3.84 -8.52
CA LYS A 107 4.64 -5.22 -8.46
C LYS A 107 4.64 -5.69 -7.01
N THR A 108 3.69 -6.54 -6.66
CA THR A 108 3.52 -7.02 -5.28
C THR A 108 4.75 -7.72 -4.74
N ASP A 109 5.44 -8.47 -5.56
CA ASP A 109 6.66 -9.23 -5.23
C ASP A 109 7.95 -8.39 -5.38
N GLU A 110 7.88 -7.24 -6.08
CA GLU A 110 9.01 -6.36 -6.36
C GLU A 110 8.81 -4.93 -5.82
N THR A 111 8.24 -4.79 -4.62
CA THR A 111 7.93 -3.48 -4.04
C THR A 111 9.16 -2.58 -3.82
N TRP A 112 10.37 -3.15 -3.83
CA TRP A 112 11.63 -2.39 -3.73
C TRP A 112 12.02 -1.68 -5.04
N ASN A 113 11.35 -2.00 -6.16
CA ASN A 113 11.60 -1.42 -7.49
C ASN A 113 10.35 -0.70 -8.01
N PRO A 114 9.95 0.44 -7.40
CA PRO A 114 8.75 1.15 -7.79
C PRO A 114 8.94 1.95 -9.07
N LEU A 115 7.90 2.00 -9.90
CA LEU A 115 7.76 2.98 -10.97
C LEU A 115 7.16 4.27 -10.40
N THR A 116 7.81 5.39 -10.65
CA THR A 116 7.32 6.70 -10.20
C THR A 116 6.36 7.29 -11.22
N MET A 117 5.18 7.67 -10.78
CA MET A 117 4.21 8.41 -11.58
C MET A 117 4.56 9.90 -11.51
N MET A 118 5.31 10.38 -12.50
CA MET A 118 5.73 11.78 -12.56
C MET A 118 4.57 12.67 -12.98
N TYR A 119 4.58 13.90 -12.48
CA TYR A 119 3.60 14.93 -12.86
C TYR A 119 2.15 14.44 -12.82
N ALA A 120 1.78 13.73 -11.75
CA ALA A 120 0.40 13.30 -11.55
C ALA A 120 -0.51 14.54 -11.48
N THR A 121 -1.08 14.91 -12.63
CA THR A 121 -1.85 16.15 -12.82
C THR A 121 -3.22 16.08 -12.21
N SER A 122 -3.77 14.87 -12.09
CA SER A 122 -5.10 14.66 -11.51
C SER A 122 -5.15 13.35 -10.71
N ARG A 123 -5.70 13.45 -9.51
CA ARG A 123 -6.04 12.32 -8.68
C ARG A 123 -7.39 12.53 -8.03
N SER A 124 -8.35 11.69 -8.33
CA SER A 124 -9.63 11.66 -7.63
C SER A 124 -9.84 10.30 -6.99
N GLY A 125 -10.39 10.26 -5.79
CA GLY A 125 -10.67 9.03 -5.08
C GLY A 125 -12.14 8.92 -4.74
N ASP A 126 -12.70 7.73 -4.90
CA ASP A 126 -14.04 7.37 -4.45
C ASP A 126 -13.94 6.18 -3.49
N ARG A 127 -14.62 6.29 -2.35
CA ARG A 127 -14.72 5.22 -1.37
C ARG A 127 -16.14 5.10 -0.89
N GLY A 128 -16.76 3.99 -1.19
CA GLY A 128 -18.15 3.75 -0.85
C GLY A 128 -18.48 2.29 -0.62
N ARG A 129 -19.72 2.02 -0.45
CA ARG A 129 -20.31 0.69 -0.47
C ARG A 129 -21.33 0.65 -1.56
N GLN A 130 -21.40 -0.43 -2.31
CA GLN A 130 -22.48 -0.63 -3.24
C GLN A 130 -23.81 -0.61 -2.48
N THR A 131 -24.75 0.18 -2.97
CA THR A 131 -26.05 0.35 -2.35
C THR A 131 -27.14 0.19 -3.41
N SER A 132 -28.20 -0.54 -3.03
CA SER A 132 -29.42 -0.67 -3.82
C SER A 132 -30.58 -0.07 -3.05
N LEU A 133 -31.45 0.65 -3.76
CA LEU A 133 -32.70 1.18 -3.21
C LEU A 133 -33.86 0.38 -3.74
N HIS A 134 -34.54 -0.35 -2.86
CA HIS A 134 -35.68 -1.18 -3.19
C HIS A 134 -36.98 -0.45 -2.81
N ARG A 135 -37.89 -0.30 -3.78
CA ARG A 135 -39.21 0.27 -3.56
C ARG A 135 -40.22 -0.85 -3.35
N PHE A 136 -40.89 -0.84 -2.23
CA PHE A 136 -41.95 -1.81 -1.91
C PHE A 136 -43.30 -1.12 -1.89
N ALA A 137 -44.32 -1.80 -2.41
CA ALA A 137 -45.70 -1.33 -2.36
C ALA A 137 -46.11 -1.11 -0.89
N GLY A 138 -46.77 0.02 -0.61
CA GLY A 138 -47.22 0.37 0.75
C GLY A 138 -46.19 1.07 1.65
N ARG A 139 -44.97 1.32 1.14
CA ARG A 139 -43.97 2.12 1.84
C ARG A 139 -43.81 3.50 1.19
N THR A 140 -43.74 4.55 2.01
CA THR A 140 -43.55 5.93 1.57
C THR A 140 -42.15 6.16 1.02
N TYR A 141 -41.13 5.48 1.59
CA TYR A 141 -39.73 5.64 1.23
C TYR A 141 -39.10 4.28 0.85
N PRO A 142 -38.09 4.29 -0.05
CA PRO A 142 -37.38 3.08 -0.40
C PRO A 142 -36.54 2.55 0.78
N VAL A 143 -36.32 1.24 0.79
CA VAL A 143 -35.42 0.58 1.70
C VAL A 143 -34.02 0.52 1.07
N ARG A 144 -33.01 0.94 1.80
CA ARG A 144 -31.62 0.86 1.39
C ARG A 144 -31.05 -0.50 1.77
N GLU A 145 -30.55 -1.22 0.76
CA GLU A 145 -29.67 -2.37 0.96
C GLU A 145 -28.24 -1.92 0.69
N GLN A 146 -27.31 -2.33 1.52
CA GLN A 146 -25.91 -1.91 1.43
C GLN A 146 -25.00 -3.13 1.54
N ALA A 147 -24.06 -3.26 0.59
CA ALA A 147 -23.03 -4.28 0.66
C ALA A 147 -22.15 -4.13 1.91
N ARG A 148 -21.67 -5.24 2.45
CA ARG A 148 -20.75 -5.22 3.61
C ARG A 148 -19.35 -4.73 3.23
N GLN A 149 -18.91 -5.00 2.00
CA GLN A 149 -17.59 -4.64 1.49
C GLN A 149 -17.54 -3.18 1.07
N TYR A 150 -16.41 -2.55 1.31
CA TYR A 150 -16.09 -1.24 0.76
C TYR A 150 -15.46 -1.40 -0.62
N GLU A 151 -15.82 -0.51 -1.52
CA GLU A 151 -15.15 -0.32 -2.80
C GLU A 151 -14.37 1.00 -2.70
N GLU A 152 -13.09 0.96 -3.03
CA GLU A 152 -12.24 2.14 -3.07
C GLU A 152 -11.57 2.18 -4.45
N LYS A 153 -11.80 3.29 -5.16
CA LYS A 153 -11.24 3.54 -6.49
C LYS A 153 -10.47 4.85 -6.47
N VAL A 154 -9.36 4.87 -7.20
CA VAL A 154 -8.57 6.08 -7.40
C VAL A 154 -8.32 6.23 -8.89
N GLN A 155 -8.76 7.34 -9.45
CA GLN A 155 -8.38 7.74 -10.81
C GLN A 155 -7.06 8.51 -10.72
N VAL A 156 -6.09 8.11 -11.53
CA VAL A 156 -4.77 8.73 -11.60
C VAL A 156 -4.46 9.09 -13.04
N GLU A 157 -3.77 10.22 -13.23
CA GLU A 157 -3.22 10.65 -14.50
C GLU A 157 -1.77 11.05 -14.27
N TRP A 158 -0.87 10.58 -15.14
CA TRP A 158 0.56 10.87 -15.03
C TRP A 158 1.19 11.00 -16.41
N TYR A 159 2.37 11.61 -16.46
CA TYR A 159 3.14 11.81 -17.67
C TYR A 159 4.34 10.87 -17.70
N VAL A 160 4.69 10.38 -18.89
CA VAL A 160 5.91 9.63 -19.18
C VAL A 160 6.57 10.15 -20.44
N GLU A 161 7.89 10.08 -20.50
CA GLU A 161 8.67 10.65 -21.61
C GLU A 161 8.82 9.68 -22.77
N THR A 162 8.87 8.39 -22.49
CA THR A 162 9.17 7.36 -23.49
C THR A 162 8.11 6.27 -23.57
N TYR A 163 7.97 5.68 -24.73
CA TYR A 163 7.07 4.53 -24.92
C TYR A 163 7.53 3.29 -24.13
N THR A 164 8.82 3.17 -23.86
CA THR A 164 9.35 2.09 -23.00
C THR A 164 8.78 2.19 -21.58
N GLU A 165 8.72 3.39 -21.02
CA GLU A 165 8.09 3.61 -19.70
C GLU A 165 6.60 3.27 -19.72
N VAL A 166 5.90 3.56 -20.83
CA VAL A 166 4.48 3.13 -20.99
C VAL A 166 4.39 1.60 -20.86
N LEU A 167 5.27 0.86 -21.55
CA LEU A 167 5.27 -0.61 -21.50
C LEU A 167 5.62 -1.13 -20.09
N ASP A 168 6.53 -0.47 -19.36
CA ASP A 168 6.86 -0.82 -17.99
C ASP A 168 5.63 -0.65 -17.04
N PHE A 169 4.84 0.41 -17.25
CA PHE A 169 3.58 0.59 -16.53
C PHE A 169 2.55 -0.48 -16.89
N TYR A 170 2.41 -0.85 -18.17
CA TYR A 170 1.54 -1.96 -18.58
C TYR A 170 1.96 -3.26 -17.88
N ALA A 171 3.24 -3.62 -17.96
CA ALA A 171 3.78 -4.84 -17.35
C ALA A 171 3.66 -4.85 -15.82
N THR A 172 3.54 -3.70 -15.19
CA THR A 172 3.42 -3.60 -13.73
C THR A 172 1.96 -3.59 -13.29
N MET A 173 1.09 -2.88 -14.01
CA MET A 173 -0.26 -2.56 -13.52
C MET A 173 -1.36 -3.38 -14.18
N VAL A 174 -1.22 -3.72 -15.48
CA VAL A 174 -2.27 -4.44 -16.23
C VAL A 174 -2.07 -5.94 -16.13
N ASP A 175 -0.81 -6.38 -16.23
CA ASP A 175 -0.49 -7.80 -16.21
C ASP A 175 -0.42 -8.39 -14.79
N ASN A 176 -0.39 -7.54 -13.76
CA ASN A 176 -0.23 -7.95 -12.37
C ASN A 176 -1.08 -7.13 -11.41
N ASP A 177 -1.36 -7.71 -10.25
CA ASP A 177 -1.72 -6.94 -9.07
C ASP A 177 -0.49 -6.17 -8.58
N PHE A 178 -0.71 -4.93 -8.13
CA PHE A 178 0.39 -4.05 -7.78
C PHE A 178 0.10 -3.28 -6.49
N TRP A 179 1.15 -2.71 -5.94
CA TRP A 179 1.06 -1.82 -4.80
C TRP A 179 1.06 -0.37 -5.27
N TYR A 180 0.06 0.41 -4.87
CA TYR A 180 -0.03 1.85 -5.12
C TYR A 180 0.20 2.62 -3.84
N ARG A 181 0.95 3.73 -3.92
CA ARG A 181 1.14 4.70 -2.85
C ARG A 181 1.22 6.14 -3.37
N ASP A 182 0.75 7.09 -2.58
CA ASP A 182 0.75 8.51 -2.93
C ASP A 182 1.00 9.44 -1.75
N ASN A 183 1.19 10.73 -2.07
CA ASN A 183 1.42 11.80 -1.10
C ASN A 183 0.13 12.31 -0.42
N SER A 184 -1.04 11.79 -0.76
CA SER A 184 -2.28 12.01 -0.01
C SER A 184 -2.45 11.02 1.16
N GLY A 185 -1.45 10.18 1.39
CA GLY A 185 -1.45 9.19 2.47
C GLY A 185 -2.05 7.84 2.09
N ARG A 186 -2.41 7.62 0.82
CA ARG A 186 -2.92 6.33 0.37
C ARG A 186 -1.77 5.36 0.15
N SER A 187 -2.00 4.11 0.56
CA SER A 187 -1.11 2.98 0.30
C SER A 187 -1.92 1.71 0.38
N PHE A 188 -2.12 1.03 -0.76
CA PHE A 188 -2.95 -0.15 -0.84
C PHE A 188 -2.60 -1.03 -2.04
N HIS A 189 -3.05 -2.28 -1.97
CA HIS A 189 -2.99 -3.23 -3.07
C HIS A 189 -4.07 -2.90 -4.09
N ALA A 190 -3.70 -2.84 -5.35
CA ALA A 190 -4.55 -2.39 -6.42
C ALA A 190 -4.52 -3.32 -7.63
N SER A 191 -5.59 -3.25 -8.41
CA SER A 191 -5.65 -3.75 -9.77
C SER A 191 -6.19 -2.67 -10.70
N THR A 192 -5.89 -2.77 -11.99
CA THR A 192 -6.51 -1.97 -13.04
C THR A 192 -6.75 -2.81 -14.28
N ASP A 193 -7.83 -2.55 -15.00
CA ASP A 193 -8.17 -3.27 -16.22
C ASP A 193 -7.39 -2.76 -17.42
N ASN A 194 -7.06 -1.45 -17.44
CA ASN A 194 -6.36 -0.83 -18.56
C ASN A 194 -5.65 0.46 -18.15
N ILE A 195 -4.72 0.88 -19.01
CA ILE A 195 -4.12 2.22 -19.00
C ILE A 195 -4.50 2.89 -20.32
N ASN A 196 -5.14 4.05 -20.25
CA ASN A 196 -5.36 4.89 -21.42
C ASN A 196 -4.11 5.73 -21.67
N VAL A 197 -3.63 5.74 -22.89
CA VAL A 197 -2.42 6.46 -23.31
C VAL A 197 -2.77 7.47 -24.38
N ASN A 198 -2.43 8.73 -24.15
CA ASN A 198 -2.55 9.81 -25.12
C ASN A 198 -1.13 10.28 -25.53
N ASP A 199 -0.85 10.19 -26.81
CA ASP A 199 0.40 10.63 -27.41
C ASP A 199 0.42 12.15 -27.55
N HIS A 200 1.55 12.78 -27.22
CA HIS A 200 1.80 14.21 -27.40
C HIS A 200 2.92 14.44 -28.44
N PRO A 201 2.60 14.36 -29.75
CA PRO A 201 3.60 14.41 -30.79
C PRO A 201 4.46 15.69 -30.82
N VAL A 202 3.95 16.79 -30.22
CA VAL A 202 4.68 18.06 -30.14
C VAL A 202 5.62 18.11 -28.93
N LEU A 203 5.25 17.43 -27.82
CA LEU A 203 5.99 17.45 -26.54
C LEU A 203 6.88 16.21 -26.35
N ASN A 204 6.87 15.30 -27.31
CA ASN A 204 7.60 14.01 -27.22
C ASN A 204 7.37 13.26 -25.91
N GLY A 205 6.12 12.92 -25.63
CA GLY A 205 5.78 12.17 -24.43
C GLY A 205 4.35 11.68 -24.45
N PHE A 206 3.94 11.02 -23.38
CA PHE A 206 2.65 10.37 -23.27
C PHE A 206 1.96 10.76 -21.95
N THR A 207 0.69 11.09 -22.01
CA THR A 207 -0.15 11.16 -20.81
C THR A 207 -0.86 9.83 -20.64
N CYS A 208 -0.62 9.21 -19.51
CA CYS A 208 -1.24 7.95 -19.11
C CYS A 208 -2.32 8.22 -18.07
N SER A 209 -3.42 7.49 -18.13
CA SER A 209 -4.46 7.53 -17.10
C SER A 209 -5.03 6.13 -16.82
N ALA A 210 -5.37 5.87 -15.56
CA ALA A 210 -5.95 4.61 -15.13
C ALA A 210 -6.91 4.79 -13.96
N THR A 211 -7.84 3.85 -13.81
CA THR A 211 -8.64 3.70 -12.60
C THR A 211 -8.12 2.54 -11.79
N LEU A 212 -7.58 2.83 -10.62
CA LEU A 212 -7.06 1.85 -9.69
C LEU A 212 -8.18 1.41 -8.74
N THR A 213 -8.44 0.12 -8.69
CA THR A 213 -9.39 -0.48 -7.75
C THR A 213 -8.62 -1.15 -6.62
N ARG A 214 -8.92 -0.77 -5.37
CA ARG A 214 -8.33 -1.44 -4.21
C ARG A 214 -8.83 -2.86 -4.12
N ILE A 215 -7.92 -3.79 -3.95
CA ILE A 215 -8.20 -5.21 -3.75
C ILE A 215 -7.65 -5.68 -2.40
N ASP A 216 -8.21 -6.77 -1.90
CA ASP A 216 -7.64 -7.49 -0.76
C ASP A 216 -6.43 -8.27 -1.25
N GLY A 217 -5.25 -7.66 -1.12
CA GLY A 217 -3.99 -8.32 -1.42
C GLY A 217 -3.65 -9.30 -0.31
N GLY A 218 -3.88 -10.57 -0.54
CA GLY A 218 -3.15 -11.58 0.19
C GLY A 218 -1.67 -11.41 -0.14
N ILE A 219 -0.85 -10.99 0.84
CA ILE A 219 0.58 -11.25 0.75
C ILE A 219 0.64 -12.78 0.76
N ASN A 220 0.92 -13.36 -0.40
CA ASN A 220 1.06 -14.80 -0.51
C ASN A 220 2.09 -15.24 0.53
N ASN A 221 1.62 -16.07 1.44
CA ASN A 221 2.44 -16.75 2.45
C ASN A 221 3.44 -17.70 1.79
#